data_3b0db9ccebe38bc25afc1bc48ce658be
#
_entry.id   3b0db9ccebe38bc25afc1bc48ce658be
#
_cell.length_a   1.000
_cell.length_b   1.000
_cell.length_c   1.000
_cell.angle_alpha   90.00
_cell.angle_beta   90.00
_cell.angle_gamma   90.00
#
_symmetry.space_group_name_H-M   'P 1'
#
loop_
_entity.id
_entity.type
_entity.pdbx_description
1 polymer ?
#
loop_
_entity_poly.entity_id
_entity_poly.type
_entity_poly.pdbx_seq_one_letter_code
_entity_poly.pdbx_strand_id
1 'polypeptide(L)'
;MRSTRSAAVAMAATFSLVLAGCGGGDTGSSGGGGNEALTLPGVDEYFNAPCPEVGTKPATDKEFTYWSMWTADEPQGKVLAKAIKCFTEKTGVKVDVQWLGRKLLTQNVAPSLNTDTVPDLFDQDISQVKAAIVAPGGTQSVEDVLDYKIGEGEKKVRDVLPATSYDIPQNKGADGKIFEIPYELLGNAWWYNKDLVKDLQPPKTMDELFSLFDKAKADGIGAVAQDGDINFYNAYFFTQLGARYVGAGGLEKAAMDKTGQAWNDPGLLKAAELVEKLAKGGYFVDGWDAAKFPQIQQRWADGDAGYLFVGSWGPSETREYLNKQGGDKGITYGSFQFPMPDGATHKVVEQLPIGFAVTAKAKHPEAAKAFMAYMLNKDILSGIPAVADNLTPRADLPVPDSLKDVKVALEDSGAEHAIFMDGLDGLAAGKWVDNVFYPLNNDLLRGKITAKQFIDGLAAKQIDFWKTTS
;
A
#
# COMPACT_ATOMS: atom_id res chain seq x y z
N MET A 1 49.67 24.33 -35.09
CA MET A 1 50.39 25.59 -34.81
C MET A 1 49.77 26.27 -33.60
N ARG A 2 50.63 26.54 -32.58
CA ARG A 2 50.45 27.40 -31.39
C ARG A 2 49.29 27.11 -30.46
N SER A 3 49.38 26.48 -29.29
CA SER A 3 50.18 26.74 -28.04
C SER A 3 49.85 28.09 -27.39
N THR A 4 49.35 28.01 -26.15
CA THR A 4 49.84 28.64 -24.92
C THR A 4 48.74 28.51 -23.86
N ARG A 5 48.92 27.75 -22.77
CA ARG A 5 49.60 27.98 -21.48
C ARG A 5 48.79 28.91 -20.54
N SER A 6 48.20 28.31 -19.54
CA SER A 6 48.48 28.40 -18.07
C SER A 6 48.25 29.74 -17.38
N ALA A 7 47.45 29.74 -16.34
CA ALA A 7 47.87 30.28 -15.03
C ALA A 7 46.92 29.78 -13.92
N ALA A 8 47.49 29.06 -12.99
CA ALA A 8 46.90 28.75 -11.68
C ALA A 8 47.09 29.98 -10.76
N VAL A 9 46.08 30.30 -9.98
CA VAL A 9 46.24 31.12 -8.78
C VAL A 9 45.61 30.39 -7.61
N ALA A 10 46.48 29.95 -6.73
CA ALA A 10 46.13 29.50 -5.38
C ALA A 10 46.06 30.74 -4.49
N MET A 11 45.03 30.83 -3.67
CA MET A 11 45.04 31.73 -2.51
C MET A 11 44.47 30.95 -1.29
N ALA A 12 45.39 30.74 -0.37
CA ALA A 12 45.13 30.31 1.00
C ALA A 12 44.88 31.53 1.88
N ALA A 13 43.96 31.46 2.79
CA ALA A 13 43.91 32.27 4.02
C ALA A 13 42.91 31.62 4.98
N THR A 14 43.40 31.00 5.93
CA THR A 14 43.67 31.30 7.36
C THR A 14 42.47 31.20 8.31
N PHE A 15 42.67 30.29 9.21
CA PHE A 15 41.99 30.05 10.49
C PHE A 15 41.71 31.31 11.31
N SER A 16 40.57 31.32 11.99
CA SER A 16 40.45 31.99 13.28
C SER A 16 39.56 31.17 14.19
N LEU A 17 40.18 30.50 15.15
CA LEU A 17 39.54 29.99 16.39
C LEU A 17 39.20 31.18 17.28
N VAL A 18 38.01 31.16 17.85
CA VAL A 18 37.70 31.87 19.10
C VAL A 18 37.17 30.88 20.10
N LEU A 19 37.97 30.56 21.09
CA LEU A 19 37.59 29.94 22.39
C LEU A 19 37.27 31.07 23.38
N ALA A 20 36.16 30.93 24.10
CA ALA A 20 35.97 31.35 25.50
C ALA A 20 34.47 31.19 25.80
N GLY A 21 34.02 30.70 26.92
CA GLY A 21 34.56 30.37 28.22
C GLY A 21 33.40 29.99 29.12
N CYS A 22 33.67 29.23 30.12
CA CYS A 22 32.82 28.62 31.15
C CYS A 22 31.92 29.59 31.91
N GLY A 23 30.72 29.09 32.34
CA GLY A 23 29.98 29.68 33.43
C GLY A 23 28.93 28.66 33.90
N GLY A 24 29.20 28.00 35.01
CA GLY A 24 28.36 27.00 35.63
C GLY A 24 27.16 27.58 36.39
N GLY A 25 26.19 26.75 36.65
CA GLY A 25 25.02 27.03 37.46
C GLY A 25 24.11 25.80 37.51
N ASP A 26 24.36 24.99 38.51
CA ASP A 26 23.57 23.84 38.90
C ASP A 26 22.21 24.29 39.43
N THR A 27 21.10 23.66 38.99
CA THR A 27 19.96 23.31 39.84
C THR A 27 18.88 22.48 39.12
N GLY A 28 18.58 21.29 39.60
CA GLY A 28 17.18 20.78 39.68
C GLY A 28 16.68 19.90 38.57
N SER A 29 16.93 18.64 38.69
CA SER A 29 16.08 17.48 38.41
C SER A 29 14.62 17.76 38.09
N SER A 30 14.17 17.32 36.88
CA SER A 30 12.92 16.56 36.77
C SER A 30 12.98 15.77 35.44
N GLY A 31 12.82 14.44 35.58
CA GLY A 31 12.82 13.52 34.44
C GLY A 31 11.66 13.81 33.49
N GLY A 32 12.01 14.11 32.27
CA GLY A 32 11.17 14.05 31.11
C GLY A 32 11.91 13.19 30.12
N GLY A 33 11.47 11.93 29.94
CA GLY A 33 11.87 11.10 28.82
C GLY A 33 11.48 11.82 27.52
N GLY A 34 12.44 12.53 26.97
CA GLY A 34 12.30 13.05 25.60
C GLY A 34 12.20 11.83 24.68
N ASN A 35 11.05 11.62 24.07
CA ASN A 35 10.95 10.84 22.86
C ASN A 35 11.86 11.52 21.83
N GLU A 36 13.08 11.04 21.67
CA GLU A 36 13.85 11.33 20.46
C GLU A 36 12.98 10.89 19.28
N ALA A 37 12.61 11.85 18.45
CA ALA A 37 11.87 11.54 17.24
C ALA A 37 12.70 10.52 16.44
N LEU A 38 12.21 9.29 16.34
CA LEU A 38 12.84 8.25 15.55
C LEU A 38 13.00 8.76 14.12
N THR A 39 14.22 8.78 13.62
CA THR A 39 14.53 9.12 12.23
C THR A 39 14.68 7.85 11.41
N LEU A 40 14.32 7.89 10.13
CA LEU A 40 14.59 6.79 9.22
C LEU A 40 16.11 6.62 9.06
N PRO A 41 16.63 5.38 9.15
CA PRO A 41 18.02 5.12 8.83
C PRO A 41 18.26 5.40 7.33
N GLY A 42 19.47 5.81 6.97
CA GLY A 42 19.87 5.81 5.58
C GLY A 42 19.89 4.39 5.00
N VAL A 43 19.76 4.25 3.68
CA VAL A 43 19.72 2.92 3.02
C VAL A 43 20.99 2.12 3.36
N ASP A 44 22.17 2.72 3.25
CA ASP A 44 23.44 2.06 3.58
C ASP A 44 23.55 1.73 5.07
N GLU A 45 23.09 2.63 5.94
CA GLU A 45 23.03 2.42 7.37
C GLU A 45 22.14 1.21 7.71
N TYR A 46 20.95 1.14 7.11
CA TYR A 46 20.06 0.01 7.29
C TYR A 46 20.73 -1.32 6.91
N PHE A 47 21.34 -1.41 5.71
CA PHE A 47 21.94 -2.67 5.26
C PHE A 47 23.20 -3.07 6.05
N ASN A 48 23.94 -2.10 6.60
CA ASN A 48 25.14 -2.34 7.40
C ASN A 48 24.84 -2.54 8.90
N ALA A 49 23.62 -2.27 9.36
CA ALA A 49 23.24 -2.48 10.75
C ALA A 49 23.33 -3.98 11.14
N PRO A 50 23.77 -4.27 12.38
CA PRO A 50 23.89 -5.64 12.86
C PRO A 50 22.53 -6.33 12.92
N CYS A 51 22.53 -7.66 12.83
CA CYS A 51 21.32 -8.45 12.94
C CYS A 51 20.78 -8.42 14.38
N PRO A 52 19.51 -8.01 14.58
CA PRO A 52 18.90 -8.01 15.90
C PRO A 52 18.65 -9.44 16.40
N GLU A 53 18.35 -9.56 17.69
CA GLU A 53 18.04 -10.84 18.30
C GLU A 53 16.67 -11.37 17.85
N VAL A 54 16.55 -12.69 17.77
CA VAL A 54 15.29 -13.39 17.49
C VAL A 54 14.57 -13.66 18.82
N GLY A 55 13.34 -13.20 18.94
CA GLY A 55 12.55 -13.36 20.17
C GLY A 55 12.03 -14.78 20.34
N THR A 56 11.20 -15.24 19.41
CA THR A 56 10.69 -16.63 19.39
C THR A 56 11.51 -17.44 18.40
N LYS A 57 12.18 -18.49 18.86
CA LYS A 57 12.95 -19.42 18.03
C LYS A 57 12.12 -20.69 17.81
N PRO A 58 12.17 -21.30 16.61
CA PRO A 58 11.52 -22.59 16.40
C PRO A 58 12.20 -23.66 17.27
N ALA A 59 11.39 -24.57 17.83
CA ALA A 59 11.91 -25.62 18.72
C ALA A 59 12.57 -26.75 17.93
N THR A 60 11.98 -27.15 16.82
CA THR A 60 12.38 -28.35 16.07
C THR A 60 12.76 -28.06 14.63
N ASP A 61 12.08 -27.15 13.95
CA ASP A 61 12.31 -26.87 12.55
C ASP A 61 13.69 -26.25 12.30
N LYS A 62 14.39 -26.77 11.28
CA LYS A 62 15.73 -26.31 10.89
C LYS A 62 15.78 -25.65 9.52
N GLU A 63 14.66 -25.69 8.81
CA GLU A 63 14.50 -25.08 7.49
C GLU A 63 13.04 -24.77 7.25
N PHE A 64 12.75 -23.92 6.26
CA PHE A 64 11.43 -23.76 5.65
C PHE A 64 11.54 -23.18 4.24
N THR A 65 10.51 -23.41 3.44
CA THR A 65 10.39 -22.87 2.08
C THR A 65 9.52 -21.62 2.08
N TYR A 66 9.98 -20.59 1.36
CA TYR A 66 9.30 -19.31 1.27
C TYR A 66 9.13 -18.87 -0.19
N TRP A 67 7.90 -18.57 -0.62
CA TRP A 67 7.61 -18.00 -1.93
C TRP A 67 7.16 -16.54 -1.77
N SER A 68 7.92 -15.62 -2.38
CA SER A 68 7.66 -14.19 -2.26
C SER A 68 6.98 -13.61 -3.50
N MET A 69 6.02 -12.68 -3.25
CA MET A 69 5.42 -11.84 -4.27
C MET A 69 6.39 -10.80 -4.84
N TRP A 70 7.50 -10.59 -4.20
CA TRP A 70 8.53 -9.65 -4.65
C TRP A 70 9.57 -10.37 -5.50
N THR A 71 10.24 -9.61 -6.35
CA THR A 71 11.49 -10.06 -6.97
C THR A 71 12.69 -9.66 -6.09
N ALA A 72 13.83 -10.32 -6.26
CA ALA A 72 15.01 -10.05 -5.44
C ALA A 72 15.55 -8.61 -5.58
N ASP A 73 15.32 -7.97 -6.73
CA ASP A 73 15.83 -6.63 -7.03
C ASP A 73 14.90 -5.52 -6.53
N GLU A 74 13.64 -5.82 -6.23
CA GLU A 74 12.72 -4.84 -5.65
C GLU A 74 13.16 -4.41 -4.24
N PRO A 75 12.87 -3.16 -3.84
CA PRO A 75 13.24 -2.67 -2.51
C PRO A 75 12.77 -3.56 -1.37
N GLN A 76 11.52 -4.05 -1.42
CA GLN A 76 10.99 -4.98 -0.43
C GLN A 76 11.71 -6.32 -0.46
N GLY A 77 12.04 -6.84 -1.65
CA GLY A 77 12.83 -8.07 -1.81
C GLY A 77 14.19 -7.96 -1.12
N LYS A 78 14.87 -6.81 -1.24
CA LYS A 78 16.15 -6.56 -0.55
C LYS A 78 16.00 -6.52 0.97
N VAL A 79 14.92 -5.91 1.49
CA VAL A 79 14.62 -5.88 2.92
C VAL A 79 14.36 -7.30 3.44
N LEU A 80 13.54 -8.06 2.75
CA LEU A 80 13.25 -9.47 3.09
C LEU A 80 14.50 -10.35 3.01
N ALA A 81 15.37 -10.14 2.02
CA ALA A 81 16.65 -10.85 1.92
C ALA A 81 17.57 -10.59 3.12
N LYS A 82 17.61 -9.32 3.62
CA LYS A 82 18.30 -9.00 4.88
C LYS A 82 17.67 -9.72 6.07
N ALA A 83 16.34 -9.70 6.18
CA ALA A 83 15.62 -10.39 7.24
C ALA A 83 15.94 -11.90 7.26
N ILE A 84 15.91 -12.55 6.09
CA ILE A 84 16.26 -13.96 5.91
C ILE A 84 17.69 -14.23 6.36
N LYS A 85 18.66 -13.44 5.87
CA LYS A 85 20.07 -13.56 6.26
C LYS A 85 20.23 -13.48 7.77
N CYS A 86 19.64 -12.47 8.39
CA CYS A 86 19.73 -12.24 9.83
C CYS A 86 19.04 -13.34 10.64
N PHE A 87 17.87 -13.79 10.22
CA PHE A 87 17.16 -14.90 10.87
C PHE A 87 17.99 -16.19 10.83
N THR A 88 18.55 -16.52 9.66
CA THR A 88 19.44 -17.68 9.51
C THR A 88 20.68 -17.56 10.39
N GLU A 89 21.33 -16.40 10.45
CA GLU A 89 22.51 -16.16 11.28
C GLU A 89 22.20 -16.37 12.78
N LYS A 90 21.05 -15.90 13.24
CA LYS A 90 20.67 -15.93 14.67
C LYS A 90 20.06 -17.26 15.13
N THR A 91 19.48 -18.03 14.22
CA THR A 91 18.76 -19.26 14.57
C THR A 91 19.41 -20.55 14.06
N GLY A 92 20.20 -20.44 12.99
CA GLY A 92 20.69 -21.60 12.22
C GLY A 92 19.62 -22.20 11.28
N VAL A 93 18.42 -21.64 11.21
CA VAL A 93 17.35 -22.11 10.33
C VAL A 93 17.65 -21.70 8.89
N LYS A 94 17.61 -22.65 7.97
CA LYS A 94 17.78 -22.39 6.52
C LYS A 94 16.45 -21.94 5.91
N VAL A 95 16.48 -20.87 5.14
CA VAL A 95 15.32 -20.39 4.38
C VAL A 95 15.58 -20.60 2.89
N ASP A 96 14.74 -21.41 2.25
CA ASP A 96 14.75 -21.63 0.80
C ASP A 96 13.71 -20.69 0.16
N VAL A 97 14.17 -19.51 -0.28
CA VAL A 97 13.30 -18.46 -0.83
C VAL A 97 13.24 -18.51 -2.35
N GLN A 98 12.02 -18.40 -2.90
CA GLN A 98 11.75 -18.19 -4.32
C GLN A 98 11.14 -16.79 -4.54
N TRP A 99 11.87 -15.96 -5.27
CA TRP A 99 11.48 -14.60 -5.64
C TRP A 99 10.64 -14.64 -6.92
N LEU A 100 9.33 -14.89 -6.79
CA LEU A 100 8.46 -15.19 -7.94
C LEU A 100 7.90 -13.93 -8.62
N GLY A 101 7.78 -12.85 -7.89
CA GLY A 101 6.98 -11.70 -8.34
C GLY A 101 5.48 -12.00 -8.25
N ARG A 102 4.68 -10.95 -8.22
CA ARG A 102 3.21 -11.00 -7.95
C ARG A 102 2.47 -11.98 -8.84
N LYS A 103 2.72 -11.90 -10.16
CA LYS A 103 2.00 -12.71 -11.15
C LYS A 103 2.27 -14.19 -11.02
N LEU A 104 3.56 -14.58 -10.92
CA LEU A 104 3.92 -16.01 -10.82
C LEU A 104 3.52 -16.59 -9.48
N LEU A 105 3.61 -15.81 -8.38
CA LEU A 105 3.14 -16.27 -7.09
C LEU A 105 1.66 -16.61 -7.16
N THR A 106 0.80 -15.68 -7.61
CA THR A 106 -0.65 -15.92 -7.71
C THR A 106 -0.99 -17.12 -8.59
N GLN A 107 -0.24 -17.30 -9.70
CA GLN A 107 -0.45 -18.43 -10.61
C GLN A 107 0.00 -19.78 -10.04
N ASN A 108 0.97 -19.81 -9.14
CA ASN A 108 1.61 -21.04 -8.68
C ASN A 108 1.12 -21.50 -7.31
N VAL A 109 0.80 -20.60 -6.36
CA VAL A 109 0.45 -21.02 -4.99
C VAL A 109 -0.83 -21.84 -4.96
N ALA A 110 -1.92 -21.40 -5.56
CA ALA A 110 -3.18 -22.14 -5.54
C ALA A 110 -3.09 -23.54 -6.15
N PRO A 111 -2.48 -23.74 -7.33
CA PRO A 111 -2.24 -25.09 -7.85
C PRO A 111 -1.33 -25.94 -6.95
N SER A 112 -0.33 -25.35 -6.29
CA SER A 112 0.61 -26.08 -5.43
C SER A 112 -0.05 -26.70 -4.19
N LEU A 113 -1.19 -26.15 -3.73
CA LEU A 113 -1.93 -26.66 -2.57
C LEU A 113 -2.32 -28.14 -2.68
N ASN A 114 -2.40 -28.66 -3.91
CA ASN A 114 -2.70 -30.07 -4.19
C ASN A 114 -1.45 -30.93 -4.41
N THR A 115 -0.24 -30.39 -4.20
CA THR A 115 1.03 -31.06 -4.43
C THR A 115 1.86 -31.18 -3.15
N ASP A 116 2.98 -31.90 -3.21
CA ASP A 116 3.95 -32.00 -2.11
C ASP A 116 5.01 -30.86 -2.16
N THR A 117 4.90 -29.94 -3.13
CA THR A 117 5.84 -28.84 -3.35
C THR A 117 5.27 -27.48 -2.90
N VAL A 118 4.17 -27.50 -2.15
CA VAL A 118 3.59 -26.29 -1.56
C VAL A 118 4.62 -25.63 -0.62
N PRO A 119 4.78 -24.28 -0.66
CA PRO A 119 5.69 -23.61 0.27
C PRO A 119 5.14 -23.65 1.71
N ASP A 120 6.05 -23.54 2.69
CA ASP A 120 5.64 -23.37 4.09
C ASP A 120 5.08 -21.97 4.32
N LEU A 121 5.78 -20.95 3.80
CA LEU A 121 5.45 -19.52 3.92
C LEU A 121 5.29 -18.92 2.53
N PHE A 122 4.37 -17.98 2.41
CA PHE A 122 4.32 -17.06 1.27
C PHE A 122 3.86 -15.68 1.75
N ASP A 123 4.13 -14.63 0.98
CA ASP A 123 3.61 -13.29 1.19
C ASP A 123 2.81 -12.81 -0.02
N GLN A 124 1.72 -12.10 0.23
CA GLN A 124 0.86 -11.50 -0.80
C GLN A 124 -0.05 -10.45 -0.15
N ASP A 125 -0.79 -9.69 -0.97
CA ASP A 125 -1.88 -8.87 -0.47
C ASP A 125 -3.05 -9.74 0.02
N ILE A 126 -3.72 -9.25 1.03
CA ILE A 126 -4.74 -9.98 1.77
C ILE A 126 -5.93 -10.42 0.89
N SER A 127 -6.29 -9.63 -0.13
CA SER A 127 -7.41 -9.94 -1.02
C SER A 127 -7.12 -11.18 -1.85
N GLN A 128 -5.89 -11.27 -2.39
CA GLN A 128 -5.45 -12.42 -3.18
C GLN A 128 -5.30 -13.66 -2.32
N VAL A 129 -4.76 -13.53 -1.10
CA VAL A 129 -4.66 -14.65 -0.16
C VAL A 129 -6.04 -15.19 0.17
N LYS A 130 -6.99 -14.31 0.53
CA LYS A 130 -8.37 -14.70 0.87
C LYS A 130 -9.04 -15.44 -0.28
N ALA A 131 -8.99 -14.86 -1.46
CA ALA A 131 -9.72 -15.37 -2.63
C ALA A 131 -9.18 -16.68 -3.19
N ALA A 132 -7.85 -16.75 -3.38
CA ALA A 132 -7.23 -17.85 -4.11
C ALA A 132 -6.78 -19.00 -3.21
N ILE A 133 -6.55 -18.76 -1.93
CA ILE A 133 -5.85 -19.67 -1.04
C ILE A 133 -6.68 -20.03 0.19
N VAL A 134 -7.24 -19.06 0.89
CA VAL A 134 -8.04 -19.31 2.10
C VAL A 134 -9.35 -19.99 1.77
N ALA A 135 -10.06 -19.54 0.74
CA ALA A 135 -11.34 -20.10 0.33
C ALA A 135 -11.32 -21.63 0.08
N PRO A 136 -10.30 -22.18 -0.59
CA PRO A 136 -10.15 -23.65 -0.72
C PRO A 136 -9.51 -24.34 0.50
N GLY A 137 -9.33 -23.64 1.65
CA GLY A 137 -8.71 -24.23 2.85
C GLY A 137 -7.17 -24.36 2.76
N GLY A 138 -6.55 -23.52 1.97
CA GLY A 138 -5.11 -23.59 1.67
C GLY A 138 -4.18 -22.97 2.70
N THR A 139 -4.70 -22.30 3.73
CA THR A 139 -3.91 -21.70 4.82
C THR A 139 -4.26 -22.31 6.16
N GLN A 140 -3.34 -22.20 7.12
CA GLN A 140 -3.62 -22.43 8.53
C GLN A 140 -3.74 -21.08 9.26
N SER A 141 -4.34 -21.10 10.45
CA SER A 141 -4.38 -19.92 11.33
C SER A 141 -2.96 -19.53 11.76
N VAL A 142 -2.73 -18.21 11.80
CA VAL A 142 -1.50 -17.61 12.34
C VAL A 142 -1.78 -16.76 13.59
N GLU A 143 -2.93 -16.94 14.22
CA GLU A 143 -3.34 -16.18 15.40
C GLU A 143 -2.39 -16.37 16.60
N ASP A 144 -1.75 -17.54 16.71
CA ASP A 144 -0.74 -17.84 17.71
C ASP A 144 0.52 -16.96 17.56
N VAL A 145 0.83 -16.51 16.35
CA VAL A 145 1.97 -15.60 16.08
C VAL A 145 1.83 -14.28 16.83
N LEU A 146 0.61 -13.85 17.14
CA LEU A 146 0.37 -12.63 17.93
C LEU A 146 1.02 -12.70 19.31
N ASP A 147 1.26 -13.89 19.85
CA ASP A 147 1.93 -14.12 21.13
C ASP A 147 3.44 -14.37 21.02
N TYR A 148 3.99 -14.42 19.80
CA TYR A 148 5.41 -14.59 19.59
C TYR A 148 6.18 -13.32 19.93
N LYS A 149 7.34 -13.48 20.56
CA LYS A 149 8.28 -12.38 20.85
C LYS A 149 9.02 -11.99 19.56
N ILE A 150 9.20 -10.68 19.38
CA ILE A 150 9.79 -10.10 18.16
C ILE A 150 11.30 -9.82 18.26
N GLY A 151 11.92 -10.13 19.40
CA GLY A 151 13.36 -9.84 19.63
C GLY A 151 13.64 -8.45 20.22
N GLU A 152 12.62 -7.77 20.71
CA GLU A 152 12.72 -6.48 21.43
C GLU A 152 12.37 -6.69 22.91
N GLY A 153 13.20 -7.40 23.65
CA GLY A 153 12.90 -7.82 25.01
C GLY A 153 11.71 -8.75 25.06
N GLU A 154 10.72 -8.44 25.88
CA GLU A 154 9.51 -9.25 26.06
C GLU A 154 8.38 -8.89 25.09
N LYS A 155 8.56 -7.88 24.22
CA LYS A 155 7.51 -7.44 23.29
C LYS A 155 7.10 -8.56 22.35
N LYS A 156 5.79 -8.70 22.22
CA LYS A 156 5.12 -9.64 21.32
C LYS A 156 4.60 -8.93 20.07
N VAL A 157 4.22 -9.70 19.07
CA VAL A 157 3.61 -9.19 17.82
C VAL A 157 2.41 -8.29 18.14
N ARG A 158 1.49 -8.74 19.01
CA ARG A 158 0.30 -7.94 19.40
C ARG A 158 0.60 -6.63 20.11
N ASP A 159 1.78 -6.48 20.69
CA ASP A 159 2.18 -5.25 21.39
C ASP A 159 2.64 -4.15 20.45
N VAL A 160 2.94 -4.50 19.20
CA VAL A 160 3.51 -3.58 18.20
C VAL A 160 2.63 -3.40 16.96
N LEU A 161 1.70 -4.32 16.68
CA LEU A 161 0.73 -4.20 15.61
C LEU A 161 -0.61 -3.70 16.16
N PRO A 162 -1.16 -2.59 15.65
CA PRO A 162 -2.54 -2.19 15.97
C PRO A 162 -3.52 -3.22 15.43
N ALA A 163 -4.55 -3.55 16.21
CA ALA A 163 -5.56 -4.53 15.81
C ALA A 163 -6.24 -4.18 14.47
N THR A 164 -6.38 -2.89 14.16
CA THR A 164 -6.92 -2.39 12.89
C THR A 164 -6.15 -2.85 11.65
N SER A 165 -4.89 -3.28 11.80
CA SER A 165 -4.09 -3.78 10.67
C SER A 165 -4.25 -5.28 10.41
N TYR A 166 -4.71 -6.07 11.36
CA TYR A 166 -4.83 -7.53 11.21
C TYR A 166 -6.17 -8.12 11.64
N ASP A 167 -6.87 -7.52 12.61
CA ASP A 167 -8.16 -8.01 13.12
C ASP A 167 -9.34 -7.41 12.36
N ILE A 168 -9.31 -7.59 11.04
CA ILE A 168 -10.34 -7.12 10.11
C ILE A 168 -11.12 -8.32 9.54
N PRO A 169 -12.39 -8.14 9.14
CA PRO A 169 -13.22 -9.23 8.61
C PRO A 169 -12.60 -9.95 7.42
N GLN A 170 -11.84 -9.21 6.60
CA GLN A 170 -11.18 -9.74 5.41
C GLN A 170 -9.99 -10.66 5.75
N ASN A 171 -9.40 -10.53 6.94
CA ASN A 171 -8.33 -11.39 7.44
C ASN A 171 -8.84 -12.57 8.28
N LYS A 172 -10.09 -12.98 8.09
CA LYS A 172 -10.65 -14.13 8.79
C LYS A 172 -10.88 -15.29 7.85
N GLY A 173 -10.36 -16.45 8.25
CA GLY A 173 -10.67 -17.74 7.63
C GLY A 173 -12.07 -18.25 7.99
N ALA A 174 -12.44 -19.42 7.50
CA ALA A 174 -13.72 -20.04 7.80
C ALA A 174 -13.89 -20.39 9.29
N ASP A 175 -12.78 -20.54 10.02
CA ASP A 175 -12.72 -20.78 11.46
C ASP A 175 -12.82 -19.48 12.30
N GLY A 176 -12.96 -18.32 11.64
CA GLY A 176 -13.02 -17.01 12.27
C GLY A 176 -11.67 -16.50 12.78
N LYS A 177 -10.56 -17.22 12.53
CA LYS A 177 -9.20 -16.84 12.95
C LYS A 177 -8.45 -16.14 11.84
N ILE A 178 -7.46 -15.33 12.23
CA ILE A 178 -6.60 -14.65 11.25
C ILE A 178 -5.70 -15.63 10.52
N PHE A 179 -5.50 -15.39 9.24
CA PHE A 179 -4.65 -16.21 8.37
C PHE A 179 -3.39 -15.49 7.90
N GLU A 180 -3.28 -14.17 8.13
CA GLU A 180 -2.16 -13.36 7.68
C GLU A 180 -1.66 -12.41 8.78
N ILE A 181 -0.34 -12.23 8.88
CA ILE A 181 0.32 -11.21 9.69
C ILE A 181 0.93 -10.16 8.75
N PRO A 182 0.44 -8.92 8.75
CA PRO A 182 0.94 -7.87 7.86
C PRO A 182 2.30 -7.34 8.29
N TYR A 183 3.15 -7.01 7.31
CA TYR A 183 4.43 -6.31 7.52
C TYR A 183 4.52 -5.00 6.71
N GLU A 184 3.69 -4.83 5.69
CA GLU A 184 3.56 -3.62 4.89
C GLU A 184 2.10 -3.21 4.84
N LEU A 185 1.85 -1.91 4.79
CA LEU A 185 0.50 -1.35 4.75
C LEU A 185 0.44 -0.28 3.67
N LEU A 186 -0.46 -0.45 2.71
CA LEU A 186 -0.69 0.50 1.64
C LEU A 186 -2.00 1.25 1.88
N GLY A 187 -2.06 2.49 1.44
CA GLY A 187 -3.27 3.31 1.42
C GLY A 187 -3.41 4.05 0.10
N ASN A 188 -4.62 4.47 -0.26
CA ASN A 188 -4.86 5.31 -1.42
C ASN A 188 -4.89 6.79 -1.04
N ALA A 189 -4.46 7.64 -1.95
CA ALA A 189 -4.60 9.09 -1.80
C ALA A 189 -4.64 9.81 -3.15
N TRP A 190 -5.19 11.01 -3.14
CA TRP A 190 -4.93 12.01 -4.15
C TRP A 190 -3.55 12.62 -3.90
N TRP A 191 -2.66 12.48 -4.87
CA TRP A 191 -1.32 13.05 -4.84
C TRP A 191 -1.26 14.33 -5.61
N TYR A 192 -0.47 15.30 -5.14
CA TYR A 192 -0.16 16.52 -5.86
C TYR A 192 1.27 16.98 -5.59
N ASN A 193 1.85 17.69 -6.54
CA ASN A 193 3.16 18.33 -6.38
C ASN A 193 2.98 19.69 -5.70
N LYS A 194 3.47 19.86 -4.47
CA LYS A 194 3.39 21.11 -3.71
C LYS A 194 4.12 22.27 -4.39
N ASP A 195 5.12 21.97 -5.23
CA ASP A 195 5.86 23.00 -5.96
C ASP A 195 5.04 23.54 -7.14
N LEU A 196 4.15 22.73 -7.71
CA LEU A 196 3.24 23.09 -8.79
C LEU A 196 1.90 23.63 -8.26
N VAL A 197 1.29 22.94 -7.31
CA VAL A 197 0.00 23.33 -6.69
C VAL A 197 0.29 23.87 -5.29
N LYS A 198 0.58 25.18 -5.26
CA LYS A 198 0.95 25.87 -4.00
C LYS A 198 -0.25 26.12 -3.12
N ASP A 199 -0.02 26.12 -1.80
CA ASP A 199 -0.98 26.52 -0.76
C ASP A 199 -2.33 25.77 -0.83
N LEU A 200 -2.33 24.55 -1.38
CA LEU A 200 -3.52 23.72 -1.46
C LEU A 200 -4.03 23.38 -0.05
N GLN A 201 -5.31 23.66 0.17
CA GLN A 201 -6.03 23.11 1.31
C GLN A 201 -6.79 21.85 0.87
N PRO A 202 -6.67 20.72 1.60
CA PRO A 202 -7.41 19.51 1.27
C PRO A 202 -8.91 19.80 1.12
N PRO A 203 -9.55 19.38 0.01
CA PRO A 203 -10.96 19.62 -0.21
C PRO A 203 -11.81 18.86 0.81
N LYS A 204 -12.85 19.50 1.32
CA LYS A 204 -13.78 18.93 2.32
C LYS A 204 -15.05 18.37 1.67
N THR A 205 -15.37 18.84 0.49
CA THR A 205 -16.56 18.44 -0.29
C THR A 205 -16.18 18.05 -1.71
N MET A 206 -17.05 17.29 -2.38
CA MET A 206 -16.83 16.93 -3.78
C MET A 206 -16.84 18.16 -4.69
N ASP A 207 -17.61 19.20 -4.38
CA ASP A 207 -17.60 20.43 -5.18
C ASP A 207 -16.28 21.21 -5.02
N GLU A 208 -15.68 21.21 -3.82
CA GLU A 208 -14.33 21.75 -3.64
C GLU A 208 -13.28 20.94 -4.44
N LEU A 209 -13.39 19.60 -4.47
CA LEU A 209 -12.51 18.76 -5.29
C LEU A 209 -12.64 19.09 -6.78
N PHE A 210 -13.86 19.18 -7.30
CA PHE A 210 -14.08 19.56 -8.70
C PHE A 210 -13.58 20.98 -8.99
N SER A 211 -13.71 21.91 -8.04
CA SER A 211 -13.16 23.28 -8.18
C SER A 211 -11.63 23.28 -8.30
N LEU A 212 -10.93 22.36 -7.61
CA LEU A 212 -9.48 22.18 -7.79
C LEU A 212 -9.15 21.70 -9.23
N PHE A 213 -9.96 20.79 -9.78
CA PHE A 213 -9.78 20.31 -11.15
C PHE A 213 -10.07 21.39 -12.18
N ASP A 214 -11.13 22.19 -11.99
CA ASP A 214 -11.44 23.33 -12.85
C ASP A 214 -10.32 24.37 -12.82
N LYS A 215 -9.74 24.62 -11.64
CA LYS A 215 -8.59 25.52 -11.51
C LYS A 215 -7.37 25.00 -12.29
N ALA A 216 -7.02 23.73 -12.14
CA ALA A 216 -5.89 23.16 -12.85
C ALA A 216 -6.06 23.32 -14.39
N LYS A 217 -7.27 23.03 -14.92
CA LYS A 217 -7.59 23.25 -16.33
C LYS A 217 -7.46 24.72 -16.74
N ALA A 218 -7.93 25.64 -15.92
CA ALA A 218 -7.82 27.08 -16.19
C ALA A 218 -6.36 27.56 -16.21
N ASP A 219 -5.52 26.96 -15.39
CA ASP A 219 -4.08 27.21 -15.33
C ASP A 219 -3.31 26.55 -16.49
N GLY A 220 -4.00 25.82 -17.38
CA GLY A 220 -3.42 25.14 -18.54
C GLY A 220 -2.71 23.82 -18.20
N ILE A 221 -2.97 23.26 -17.02
CA ILE A 221 -2.44 21.98 -16.55
C ILE A 221 -3.55 20.93 -16.64
N GLY A 222 -3.24 19.71 -17.08
CA GLY A 222 -4.18 18.60 -16.99
C GLY A 222 -4.65 18.44 -15.55
N ALA A 223 -5.95 18.21 -15.30
CA ALA A 223 -6.41 18.12 -13.92
C ALA A 223 -5.98 16.79 -13.29
N VAL A 224 -6.36 15.66 -13.89
CA VAL A 224 -6.17 14.32 -13.33
C VAL A 224 -5.35 13.44 -14.27
N ALA A 225 -4.23 12.94 -13.77
CA ALA A 225 -3.50 11.85 -14.40
C ALA A 225 -4.14 10.51 -14.04
N GLN A 226 -4.32 9.63 -15.04
CA GLN A 226 -4.89 8.31 -14.85
C GLN A 226 -4.33 7.33 -15.87
N ASP A 227 -3.69 6.25 -15.42
CA ASP A 227 -3.25 5.16 -16.28
C ASP A 227 -4.45 4.26 -16.65
N GLY A 228 -5.15 4.63 -17.71
CA GLY A 228 -6.45 4.08 -18.08
C GLY A 228 -6.45 2.63 -18.55
N ASP A 229 -5.29 2.01 -18.74
CA ASP A 229 -5.16 0.58 -19.05
C ASP A 229 -5.07 -0.30 -17.78
N ILE A 230 -4.97 0.30 -16.59
CA ILE A 230 -4.96 -0.41 -15.31
C ILE A 230 -6.37 -0.43 -14.72
N ASN A 231 -7.08 -1.54 -14.89
CA ASN A 231 -8.48 -1.68 -14.50
C ASN A 231 -8.73 -1.35 -13.01
N PHE A 232 -7.87 -1.79 -12.11
CA PHE A 232 -8.09 -1.53 -10.69
C PHE A 232 -7.81 -0.07 -10.30
N TYR A 233 -6.93 0.66 -11.00
CA TYR A 233 -6.82 2.11 -10.81
C TYR A 233 -8.10 2.82 -11.26
N ASN A 234 -8.70 2.39 -12.38
CA ASN A 234 -9.97 2.93 -12.83
C ASN A 234 -11.12 2.64 -11.84
N ALA A 235 -11.05 1.52 -11.16
CA ALA A 235 -12.05 1.09 -10.17
C ALA A 235 -12.10 2.01 -8.94
N TYR A 236 -10.96 2.54 -8.51
CA TYR A 236 -10.87 3.34 -7.29
C TYR A 236 -11.85 4.51 -7.24
N PHE A 237 -12.13 5.16 -8.35
CA PHE A 237 -13.06 6.30 -8.35
C PHE A 237 -14.44 5.89 -7.87
N PHE A 238 -14.99 4.79 -8.36
CA PHE A 238 -16.29 4.33 -7.92
C PHE A 238 -16.23 3.68 -6.53
N THR A 239 -15.25 2.84 -6.26
CA THR A 239 -15.18 2.09 -5.00
C THR A 239 -14.96 3.01 -3.79
N GLN A 240 -14.11 4.02 -3.92
CA GLN A 240 -13.90 5.03 -2.89
C GLN A 240 -15.19 5.80 -2.57
N LEU A 241 -15.94 6.20 -3.58
CA LEU A 241 -17.18 6.94 -3.40
C LEU A 241 -18.31 6.03 -2.91
N GLY A 242 -18.44 4.84 -3.49
CA GLY A 242 -19.47 3.86 -3.13
C GLY A 242 -19.36 3.41 -1.68
N ALA A 243 -18.17 3.05 -1.23
CA ALA A 243 -17.94 2.63 0.15
C ALA A 243 -18.35 3.70 1.17
N ARG A 244 -18.24 5.01 0.84
CA ARG A 244 -18.69 6.10 1.72
C ARG A 244 -20.21 6.17 1.87
N TYR A 245 -20.98 5.59 0.95
CA TYR A 245 -22.43 5.48 1.08
C TYR A 245 -22.90 4.20 1.78
N VAL A 246 -22.20 3.06 1.54
CA VAL A 246 -22.67 1.76 2.03
C VAL A 246 -21.84 1.18 3.20
N GLY A 247 -20.76 1.87 3.61
CA GLY A 247 -19.85 1.42 4.66
C GLY A 247 -18.80 0.42 4.17
N ALA A 248 -17.80 0.16 5.00
CA ALA A 248 -16.74 -0.80 4.72
C ALA A 248 -17.31 -2.24 4.57
N GLY A 249 -16.93 -2.93 3.48
CA GLY A 249 -17.48 -4.24 3.11
C GLY A 249 -18.85 -4.17 2.44
N GLY A 250 -19.43 -2.98 2.26
CA GLY A 250 -20.74 -2.80 1.66
C GLY A 250 -20.78 -3.13 0.17
N LEU A 251 -19.71 -2.81 -0.57
CA LEU A 251 -19.61 -3.17 -1.98
C LEU A 251 -19.38 -4.66 -2.18
N GLU A 252 -18.53 -5.30 -1.37
CA GLU A 252 -18.35 -6.76 -1.37
C GLU A 252 -19.70 -7.46 -1.12
N LYS A 253 -20.44 -7.00 -0.11
CA LYS A 253 -21.78 -7.52 0.20
C LYS A 253 -22.76 -7.33 -0.96
N ALA A 254 -22.77 -6.16 -1.61
CA ALA A 254 -23.62 -5.92 -2.77
C ALA A 254 -23.27 -6.83 -3.94
N ALA A 255 -21.96 -7.06 -4.18
CA ALA A 255 -21.50 -7.97 -5.22
C ALA A 255 -21.77 -9.46 -4.94
N MET A 256 -21.91 -9.85 -3.68
CA MET A 256 -22.29 -11.21 -3.27
C MET A 256 -23.80 -11.46 -3.31
N ASP A 257 -24.63 -10.43 -3.39
CA ASP A 257 -26.09 -10.57 -3.51
C ASP A 257 -26.48 -11.12 -4.88
N LYS A 258 -26.73 -12.41 -4.95
CA LYS A 258 -27.11 -13.14 -6.19
C LYS A 258 -28.38 -12.61 -6.87
N THR A 259 -29.18 -11.81 -6.16
CA THR A 259 -30.39 -11.19 -6.71
C THR A 259 -30.10 -9.88 -7.46
N GLY A 260 -28.93 -9.30 -7.24
CA GLY A 260 -28.52 -8.00 -7.79
C GLY A 260 -29.24 -6.80 -7.17
N GLN A 261 -30.18 -7.02 -6.22
CA GLN A 261 -31.01 -5.94 -5.65
C GLN A 261 -30.20 -4.96 -4.80
N ALA A 262 -29.09 -5.40 -4.20
CA ALA A 262 -28.27 -4.54 -3.37
C ALA A 262 -27.63 -3.37 -4.17
N TRP A 263 -27.47 -3.50 -5.48
CA TRP A 263 -26.99 -2.41 -6.34
C TRP A 263 -28.00 -1.27 -6.51
N ASN A 264 -29.27 -1.50 -6.17
CA ASN A 264 -30.30 -0.45 -6.24
C ASN A 264 -30.25 0.53 -5.05
N ASP A 265 -29.22 0.47 -4.20
CA ASP A 265 -29.02 1.47 -3.15
C ASP A 265 -28.86 2.87 -3.76
N PRO A 266 -29.65 3.87 -3.30
CA PRO A 266 -29.58 5.22 -3.86
C PRO A 266 -28.20 5.88 -3.72
N GLY A 267 -27.42 5.50 -2.69
CA GLY A 267 -26.06 5.99 -2.48
C GLY A 267 -25.10 5.49 -3.55
N LEU A 268 -25.26 4.24 -4.00
CA LEU A 268 -24.43 3.69 -5.09
C LEU A 268 -24.71 4.39 -6.42
N LEU A 269 -25.98 4.75 -6.69
CA LEU A 269 -26.29 5.57 -7.85
C LEU A 269 -25.63 6.96 -7.76
N LYS A 270 -25.68 7.62 -6.60
CA LYS A 270 -25.00 8.89 -6.39
C LYS A 270 -23.49 8.79 -6.56
N ALA A 271 -22.86 7.72 -6.08
CA ALA A 271 -21.44 7.46 -6.31
C ALA A 271 -21.12 7.35 -7.81
N ALA A 272 -21.94 6.61 -8.56
CA ALA A 272 -21.79 6.50 -10.00
C ALA A 272 -22.02 7.83 -10.73
N GLU A 273 -22.95 8.68 -10.28
CA GLU A 273 -23.18 10.04 -10.82
C GLU A 273 -21.97 10.94 -10.65
N LEU A 274 -21.24 10.83 -9.51
CA LEU A 274 -19.98 11.56 -9.29
C LEU A 274 -18.88 11.09 -10.23
N VAL A 275 -18.78 9.78 -10.51
CA VAL A 275 -17.83 9.24 -11.50
C VAL A 275 -18.23 9.69 -12.92
N GLU A 276 -19.52 9.69 -13.24
CA GLU A 276 -20.02 10.23 -14.52
C GLU A 276 -19.69 11.73 -14.70
N LYS A 277 -19.84 12.52 -13.61
CA LYS A 277 -19.45 13.94 -13.59
C LYS A 277 -17.94 14.08 -13.83
N LEU A 278 -17.11 13.26 -13.21
CA LEU A 278 -15.66 13.24 -13.43
C LEU A 278 -15.33 12.94 -14.90
N ALA A 279 -15.93 11.90 -15.47
CA ALA A 279 -15.73 11.49 -16.85
C ALA A 279 -16.14 12.57 -17.85
N LYS A 280 -17.33 13.15 -17.68
CA LYS A 280 -17.90 14.18 -18.58
C LYS A 280 -17.25 15.55 -18.42
N GLY A 281 -16.63 15.83 -17.27
CA GLY A 281 -15.95 17.11 -16.99
C GLY A 281 -14.66 17.31 -17.79
N GLY A 282 -14.16 16.26 -18.49
CA GLY A 282 -12.90 16.33 -19.23
C GLY A 282 -11.74 16.67 -18.33
N TYR A 283 -11.70 16.05 -17.15
CA TYR A 283 -10.67 16.30 -16.14
C TYR A 283 -9.42 15.43 -16.34
N PHE A 284 -9.55 14.29 -16.99
CA PHE A 284 -8.41 13.45 -17.30
C PHE A 284 -7.51 14.08 -18.38
N VAL A 285 -6.20 13.89 -18.25
CA VAL A 285 -5.25 14.34 -19.27
C VAL A 285 -5.51 13.65 -20.61
N ASP A 286 -5.22 14.36 -21.72
CA ASP A 286 -5.45 13.82 -23.07
C ASP A 286 -4.70 12.50 -23.29
N GLY A 287 -5.39 11.52 -23.88
CA GLY A 287 -4.85 10.21 -24.24
C GLY A 287 -4.72 9.23 -23.05
N TRP A 288 -5.24 9.58 -21.87
CA TRP A 288 -5.16 8.74 -20.67
C TRP A 288 -5.71 7.33 -20.87
N ASP A 289 -6.77 7.17 -21.66
CA ASP A 289 -7.48 5.92 -21.91
C ASP A 289 -6.81 5.00 -22.92
N ALA A 290 -5.86 5.53 -23.70
CA ALA A 290 -5.08 4.80 -24.70
C ALA A 290 -3.62 4.55 -24.29
N ALA A 291 -3.12 5.32 -23.34
CA ALA A 291 -1.75 5.20 -22.83
C ALA A 291 -1.56 3.89 -22.06
N LYS A 292 -0.30 3.47 -21.96
CA LYS A 292 0.09 2.29 -21.19
C LYS A 292 0.81 2.70 -19.91
N PHE A 293 0.50 1.99 -18.83
CA PHE A 293 1.23 2.16 -17.58
C PHE A 293 2.75 2.01 -17.82
N PRO A 294 3.58 2.89 -17.26
CA PRO A 294 3.26 4.00 -16.34
C PRO A 294 3.28 5.39 -17.03
N GLN A 295 2.94 5.49 -18.32
CA GLN A 295 3.13 6.72 -19.11
C GLN A 295 2.41 7.95 -18.55
N ILE A 296 1.17 7.79 -18.06
CA ILE A 296 0.41 8.94 -17.54
C ILE A 296 0.89 9.34 -16.16
N GLN A 297 1.25 8.37 -15.32
CA GLN A 297 1.89 8.62 -14.03
C GLN A 297 3.23 9.38 -14.19
N GLN A 298 4.01 9.04 -15.23
CA GLN A 298 5.25 9.75 -15.57
C GLN A 298 4.96 11.19 -16.02
N ARG A 299 3.92 11.43 -16.82
CA ARG A 299 3.49 12.78 -17.20
C ARG A 299 3.08 13.63 -16.00
N TRP A 300 2.44 13.02 -15.00
CA TRP A 300 2.17 13.70 -13.74
C TRP A 300 3.48 14.11 -13.03
N ALA A 301 4.45 13.22 -12.98
CA ALA A 301 5.75 13.49 -12.40
C ALA A 301 6.51 14.62 -13.15
N ASP A 302 6.32 14.72 -14.46
CA ASP A 302 6.88 15.81 -15.30
C ASP A 302 6.13 17.16 -15.12
N GLY A 303 4.97 17.16 -14.43
CA GLY A 303 4.18 18.35 -14.17
C GLY A 303 3.05 18.64 -15.17
N ASP A 304 2.70 17.69 -16.04
CA ASP A 304 1.63 17.83 -17.04
C ASP A 304 0.23 17.75 -16.41
N ALA A 305 0.11 17.28 -15.17
CA ALA A 305 -1.15 17.19 -14.46
C ALA A 305 -1.02 17.61 -12.99
N GLY A 306 -2.10 18.18 -12.45
CA GLY A 306 -2.14 18.64 -11.05
C GLY A 306 -2.25 17.50 -10.05
N TYR A 307 -3.07 16.49 -10.38
CA TYR A 307 -3.46 15.44 -9.43
C TYR A 307 -3.31 14.04 -10.03
N LEU A 308 -2.96 13.09 -9.14
CA LEU A 308 -2.89 11.65 -9.42
C LEU A 308 -3.58 10.89 -8.28
N PHE A 309 -4.53 10.01 -8.58
CA PHE A 309 -5.14 9.14 -7.56
C PHE A 309 -4.59 7.73 -7.67
N VAL A 310 -3.75 7.35 -6.73
CA VAL A 310 -3.09 6.03 -6.70
C VAL A 310 -2.71 5.66 -5.27
N GLY A 311 -2.28 4.43 -5.05
CA GLY A 311 -1.80 3.97 -3.76
C GLY A 311 -0.51 4.64 -3.29
N SER A 312 -0.11 4.33 -2.06
CA SER A 312 1.08 4.89 -1.39
C SER A 312 2.42 4.58 -2.06
N TRP A 313 2.41 3.73 -3.08
CA TRP A 313 3.58 3.51 -3.97
C TRP A 313 3.81 4.62 -4.99
N GLY A 314 2.84 5.51 -5.22
CA GLY A 314 2.95 6.59 -6.21
C GLY A 314 4.20 7.46 -6.04
N PRO A 315 4.55 7.93 -4.83
CA PRO A 315 5.79 8.67 -4.60
C PRO A 315 7.07 7.90 -4.94
N SER A 316 7.18 6.63 -4.57
CA SER A 316 8.39 5.83 -4.85
C SER A 316 8.58 5.60 -6.35
N GLU A 317 7.51 5.24 -7.07
CA GLU A 317 7.55 4.98 -8.51
C GLU A 317 7.88 6.24 -9.31
N THR A 318 7.27 7.38 -8.97
CA THR A 318 7.53 8.64 -9.67
C THR A 318 8.89 9.21 -9.34
N ARG A 319 9.40 9.04 -8.12
CA ARG A 319 10.77 9.40 -7.75
C ARG A 319 11.79 8.56 -8.50
N GLU A 320 11.56 7.24 -8.60
CA GLU A 320 12.43 6.35 -9.38
C GLU A 320 12.50 6.78 -10.86
N TYR A 321 11.35 7.13 -11.44
CA TYR A 321 11.29 7.67 -12.80
C TYR A 321 12.14 8.94 -12.96
N LEU A 322 11.95 9.94 -12.08
CA LEU A 322 12.67 11.21 -12.14
C LEU A 322 14.18 11.02 -11.92
N ASN A 323 14.59 10.14 -11.02
CA ASN A 323 16.02 9.83 -10.79
C ASN A 323 16.68 9.25 -12.06
N LYS A 324 15.97 8.40 -12.81
CA LYS A 324 16.47 7.85 -14.08
C LYS A 324 16.63 8.89 -15.18
N GLN A 325 15.90 10.01 -15.12
CA GLN A 325 16.01 11.12 -16.06
C GLN A 325 17.23 12.02 -15.79
N GLY A 326 17.96 11.80 -14.69
CA GLY A 326 19.23 12.47 -14.42
C GLY A 326 19.11 13.92 -13.97
N GLY A 327 18.01 14.30 -13.34
CA GLY A 327 17.80 15.67 -12.85
C GLY A 327 17.60 15.73 -11.33
N ASP A 328 18.03 16.84 -10.73
CA ASP A 328 17.68 17.24 -9.34
C ASP A 328 16.19 17.66 -9.19
N LYS A 329 15.33 17.22 -10.10
CA LYS A 329 13.90 17.54 -10.08
C LYS A 329 13.19 16.60 -9.10
N GLY A 330 13.30 16.92 -7.82
CA GLY A 330 12.45 16.29 -6.80
C GLY A 330 11.01 16.80 -6.89
N ILE A 331 10.05 15.97 -6.51
CA ILE A 331 8.68 16.41 -6.22
C ILE A 331 8.54 16.55 -4.70
N THR A 332 8.01 17.69 -4.25
CA THR A 332 7.53 17.82 -2.88
C THR A 332 6.10 17.30 -2.83
N TYR A 333 5.95 16.05 -2.39
CA TYR A 333 4.64 15.37 -2.39
C TYR A 333 3.71 15.97 -1.35
N GLY A 334 2.45 16.15 -1.75
CA GLY A 334 1.31 16.36 -0.86
C GLY A 334 0.24 15.34 -1.18
N SER A 335 -0.60 15.03 -0.20
CA SER A 335 -1.72 14.11 -0.43
C SER A 335 -2.95 14.50 0.40
N PHE A 336 -4.10 14.01 -0.05
CA PHE A 336 -5.36 14.11 0.68
C PHE A 336 -6.29 12.95 0.31
N GLN A 337 -7.25 12.65 1.17
CA GLN A 337 -8.26 11.61 0.93
C GLN A 337 -9.41 12.15 0.08
N PHE A 338 -10.21 11.25 -0.53
CA PHE A 338 -11.47 11.66 -1.11
C PHE A 338 -12.32 12.38 -0.07
N PRO A 339 -12.86 13.56 -0.40
CA PRO A 339 -13.80 14.24 0.50
C PRO A 339 -15.10 13.43 0.63
N MET A 340 -15.86 13.72 1.67
CA MET A 340 -17.15 13.09 1.89
C MET A 340 -18.16 13.56 0.83
N PRO A 341 -18.79 12.64 0.07
CA PRO A 341 -19.89 13.01 -0.83
C PRO A 341 -21.14 13.42 -0.06
N ASP A 342 -21.96 14.26 -0.68
CA ASP A 342 -23.22 14.71 -0.08
C ASP A 342 -24.16 13.55 0.24
N GLY A 343 -24.56 13.49 1.50
CA GLY A 343 -25.47 12.44 2.01
C GLY A 343 -24.80 11.10 2.27
N ALA A 344 -23.48 10.99 2.10
CA ALA A 344 -22.70 9.85 2.57
C ALA A 344 -22.52 9.96 4.10
N THR A 345 -22.55 8.81 4.79
CA THR A 345 -22.50 8.75 6.26
C THR A 345 -21.31 7.95 6.79
N HIS A 346 -20.60 7.25 5.92
CA HIS A 346 -19.48 6.39 6.29
C HIS A 346 -18.14 7.04 5.89
N LYS A 347 -17.33 7.38 6.88
CA LYS A 347 -15.95 7.80 6.63
C LYS A 347 -15.10 6.55 6.43
N VAL A 348 -14.92 6.15 5.19
CA VAL A 348 -14.15 4.94 4.85
C VAL A 348 -12.73 5.33 4.39
N VAL A 349 -11.73 4.63 4.93
CA VAL A 349 -10.34 4.69 4.49
C VAL A 349 -9.95 3.31 3.97
N GLU A 350 -9.47 3.25 2.74
CA GLU A 350 -8.97 2.01 2.19
C GLU A 350 -7.53 1.74 2.62
N GLN A 351 -7.28 0.50 2.99
CA GLN A 351 -5.96 -0.03 3.29
C GLN A 351 -5.74 -1.36 2.55
N LEU A 352 -4.51 -1.64 2.20
CA LEU A 352 -4.12 -2.94 1.68
C LEU A 352 -2.97 -3.49 2.51
N PRO A 353 -3.23 -4.38 3.47
CA PRO A 353 -2.20 -5.15 4.13
C PRO A 353 -1.51 -6.08 3.13
N ILE A 354 -0.18 -6.10 3.19
CA ILE A 354 0.67 -7.12 2.58
C ILE A 354 1.32 -7.87 3.73
N GLY A 355 1.14 -9.16 3.76
CA GLY A 355 1.57 -9.95 4.88
C GLY A 355 1.97 -11.38 4.52
N PHE A 356 2.34 -12.09 5.55
CA PHE A 356 2.73 -13.50 5.47
C PHE A 356 1.57 -14.41 5.84
N ALA A 357 1.41 -15.47 5.06
CA ALA A 357 0.51 -16.56 5.38
C ALA A 357 1.26 -17.91 5.35
N VAL A 358 0.83 -18.85 6.19
CA VAL A 358 1.37 -20.20 6.28
C VAL A 358 0.40 -21.15 5.59
N THR A 359 0.91 -22.00 4.69
CA THR A 359 0.05 -22.93 3.98
C THR A 359 -0.48 -24.04 4.90
N ALA A 360 -1.65 -24.57 4.59
CA ALA A 360 -2.27 -25.64 5.38
C ALA A 360 -1.43 -26.93 5.44
N LYS A 361 -0.57 -27.13 4.43
CA LYS A 361 0.31 -28.30 4.30
C LYS A 361 1.79 -27.97 4.59
N ALA A 362 2.06 -26.84 5.25
CA ALA A 362 3.42 -26.48 5.63
C ALA A 362 4.10 -27.61 6.40
N LYS A 363 5.31 -27.96 6.01
CA LYS A 363 6.14 -28.99 6.67
C LYS A 363 6.90 -28.43 7.86
N HIS A 364 7.20 -27.14 7.82
CA HIS A 364 8.00 -26.41 8.80
C HIS A 364 7.29 -25.14 9.33
N PRO A 365 6.06 -25.28 9.87
CA PRO A 365 5.25 -24.12 10.26
C PRO A 365 5.83 -23.35 11.44
N GLU A 366 6.57 -24.00 12.36
CA GLU A 366 7.18 -23.31 13.51
C GLU A 366 8.23 -22.29 13.06
N ALA A 367 9.12 -22.70 12.11
CA ALA A 367 10.16 -21.82 11.60
C ALA A 367 9.56 -20.69 10.77
N ALA A 368 8.55 -20.98 9.95
CA ALA A 368 7.82 -19.99 9.17
C ALA A 368 7.17 -18.91 10.09
N LYS A 369 6.44 -19.33 11.12
CA LYS A 369 5.80 -18.45 12.09
C LYS A 369 6.81 -17.65 12.93
N ALA A 370 7.95 -18.25 13.30
CA ALA A 370 9.01 -17.54 13.99
C ALA A 370 9.63 -16.43 13.12
N PHE A 371 9.80 -16.68 11.82
CA PHE A 371 10.25 -15.69 10.85
C PHE A 371 9.24 -14.54 10.68
N MET A 372 7.95 -14.82 10.64
CA MET A 372 6.90 -13.78 10.58
C MET A 372 7.03 -12.80 11.77
N ALA A 373 7.19 -13.33 12.99
CA ALA A 373 7.39 -12.50 14.18
C ALA A 373 8.71 -11.71 14.12
N TYR A 374 9.79 -12.35 13.64
CA TYR A 374 11.09 -11.70 13.49
C TYR A 374 11.07 -10.54 12.49
N MET A 375 10.35 -10.67 11.40
CA MET A 375 10.20 -9.59 10.41
C MET A 375 9.62 -8.31 11.02
N LEU A 376 8.83 -8.44 12.09
CA LEU A 376 8.23 -7.30 12.79
C LEU A 376 9.17 -6.63 13.80
N ASN A 377 10.41 -7.13 14.00
CA ASN A 377 11.42 -6.42 14.79
C ASN A 377 11.69 -5.05 14.14
N LYS A 378 11.77 -3.99 14.93
CA LYS A 378 11.89 -2.61 14.43
C LYS A 378 13.13 -2.40 13.55
N ASP A 379 14.27 -3.03 13.89
CA ASP A 379 15.52 -2.88 13.16
C ASP A 379 15.49 -3.61 11.80
N ILE A 380 14.62 -4.61 11.66
CA ILE A 380 14.33 -5.28 10.38
C ILE A 380 13.25 -4.52 9.61
N LEU A 381 12.11 -4.25 10.26
CA LEU A 381 10.95 -3.69 9.59
C LEU A 381 11.16 -2.23 9.14
N SER A 382 12.06 -1.49 9.82
CA SER A 382 12.44 -0.14 9.41
C SER A 382 12.99 -0.05 7.98
N GLY A 383 13.39 -1.18 7.41
CA GLY A 383 13.76 -1.27 5.99
C GLY A 383 12.61 -0.96 5.03
N ILE A 384 11.36 -1.25 5.41
CA ILE A 384 10.22 -0.94 4.54
C ILE A 384 10.10 0.58 4.33
N PRO A 385 10.03 1.43 5.36
CA PRO A 385 10.01 2.87 5.13
C PRO A 385 11.34 3.44 4.62
N ALA A 386 12.50 2.89 5.01
CA ALA A 386 13.80 3.45 4.66
C ALA A 386 14.27 3.08 3.24
N VAL A 387 13.96 1.87 2.77
CA VAL A 387 14.45 1.33 1.49
C VAL A 387 13.34 1.31 0.44
N ALA A 388 12.13 0.88 0.84
CA ALA A 388 11.00 0.75 -0.07
C ALA A 388 10.13 2.02 -0.11
N ASP A 389 10.41 3.03 0.74
CA ASP A 389 9.64 4.28 0.82
C ASP A 389 8.14 4.01 0.96
N ASN A 390 7.79 3.05 1.85
CA ASN A 390 6.41 2.63 2.07
C ASN A 390 6.05 2.55 3.55
N LEU A 391 4.78 2.30 3.85
CA LEU A 391 4.28 2.25 5.22
C LEU A 391 4.38 0.84 5.80
N THR A 392 4.49 0.77 7.11
CA THR A 392 4.37 -0.45 7.89
C THR A 392 3.16 -0.37 8.82
N PRO A 393 2.62 -1.50 9.26
CA PRO A 393 1.54 -1.49 10.26
C PRO A 393 1.99 -1.04 11.65
N ARG A 394 3.31 -1.02 11.95
CA ARG A 394 3.82 -0.55 13.26
C ARG A 394 3.71 0.97 13.38
N ALA A 395 3.02 1.43 14.43
CA ALA A 395 2.85 2.86 14.69
C ALA A 395 4.11 3.56 15.24
N ASP A 396 5.04 2.79 15.83
CA ASP A 396 6.26 3.29 16.46
C ASP A 396 7.46 3.37 15.51
N LEU A 397 7.28 3.12 14.21
CA LEU A 397 8.31 3.32 13.19
C LEU A 397 8.17 4.68 12.50
N PRO A 398 9.30 5.29 12.10
CA PRO A 398 9.28 6.53 11.33
C PRO A 398 8.57 6.32 9.99
N VAL A 399 7.98 7.40 9.48
CA VAL A 399 7.21 7.41 8.24
C VAL A 399 7.92 8.28 7.21
N PRO A 400 8.04 7.86 5.95
CA PRO A 400 8.51 8.72 4.87
C PRO A 400 7.72 10.03 4.82
N ASP A 401 8.40 11.16 4.60
CA ASP A 401 7.75 12.48 4.58
C ASP A 401 6.62 12.56 3.57
N SER A 402 6.77 11.89 2.43
CA SER A 402 5.76 11.78 1.39
C SER A 402 4.48 11.08 1.84
N LEU A 403 4.55 10.19 2.85
CA LEU A 403 3.45 9.31 3.27
C LEU A 403 2.79 9.74 4.59
N LYS A 404 3.21 10.84 5.20
CA LYS A 404 2.68 11.28 6.51
C LYS A 404 1.17 11.49 6.50
N ASP A 405 0.63 12.13 5.47
CA ASP A 405 -0.81 12.39 5.38
C ASP A 405 -1.62 11.10 5.16
N VAL A 406 -1.06 10.14 4.41
CA VAL A 406 -1.65 8.80 4.24
C VAL A 406 -1.66 8.04 5.56
N LYS A 407 -0.56 8.08 6.30
CA LYS A 407 -0.47 7.44 7.63
C LYS A 407 -1.51 7.98 8.59
N VAL A 408 -1.66 9.32 8.66
CA VAL A 408 -2.69 9.96 9.49
C VAL A 408 -4.10 9.47 9.12
N ALA A 409 -4.39 9.30 7.83
CA ALA A 409 -5.69 8.79 7.39
C ALA A 409 -5.90 7.31 7.79
N LEU A 410 -4.86 6.47 7.66
CA LEU A 410 -4.91 5.06 8.04
C LEU A 410 -5.02 4.83 9.55
N GLU A 411 -4.57 5.78 10.37
CA GLU A 411 -4.65 5.72 11.82
C GLU A 411 -5.89 6.42 12.40
N ASP A 412 -6.76 6.97 11.56
CA ASP A 412 -7.97 7.65 12.03
C ASP A 412 -8.95 6.65 12.64
N SER A 413 -9.02 6.64 13.96
CA SER A 413 -9.92 5.78 14.74
C SER A 413 -11.41 6.12 14.52
N GLY A 414 -11.72 7.27 13.92
CA GLY A 414 -13.08 7.67 13.55
C GLY A 414 -13.49 7.20 12.14
N ALA A 415 -12.59 6.52 11.42
CA ALA A 415 -12.85 5.97 10.10
C ALA A 415 -13.16 4.45 10.18
N GLU A 416 -13.96 3.99 9.24
CA GLU A 416 -14.12 2.58 8.93
C GLU A 416 -12.97 2.17 7.98
N HIS A 417 -12.35 1.02 8.22
CA HIS A 417 -11.27 0.52 7.40
C HIS A 417 -11.78 -0.55 6.44
N ALA A 418 -11.61 -0.30 5.15
CA ALA A 418 -11.89 -1.25 4.08
C ALA A 418 -10.58 -1.70 3.42
N ILE A 419 -10.54 -2.90 2.85
CA ILE A 419 -9.47 -3.28 1.92
C ILE A 419 -9.70 -2.59 0.57
N PHE A 420 -8.65 -2.55 -0.26
CA PHE A 420 -8.75 -1.93 -1.59
C PHE A 420 -9.93 -2.48 -2.37
N MET A 421 -10.61 -1.59 -3.10
CA MET A 421 -11.84 -1.89 -3.83
C MET A 421 -12.95 -2.49 -2.96
N ASP A 422 -12.89 -2.27 -1.64
CA ASP A 422 -13.86 -2.80 -0.66
C ASP A 422 -14.08 -4.32 -0.78
N GLY A 423 -13.05 -5.07 -1.16
CA GLY A 423 -13.06 -6.52 -1.28
C GLY A 423 -13.60 -7.08 -2.61
N LEU A 424 -13.98 -6.25 -3.55
CA LEU A 424 -14.51 -6.71 -4.84
C LEU A 424 -13.53 -7.57 -5.64
N ASP A 425 -12.24 -7.23 -5.59
CA ASP A 425 -11.16 -7.90 -6.33
C ASP A 425 -10.93 -9.35 -5.88
N GLY A 426 -11.29 -9.68 -4.64
CA GLY A 426 -11.21 -11.03 -4.10
C GLY A 426 -12.33 -11.97 -4.55
N LEU A 427 -13.43 -11.47 -5.11
CA LEU A 427 -14.61 -12.26 -5.39
C LEU A 427 -14.40 -13.28 -6.53
N ALA A 428 -14.70 -14.55 -6.25
CA ALA A 428 -14.51 -15.67 -7.19
C ALA A 428 -13.08 -15.68 -7.80
N ALA A 429 -12.06 -15.41 -6.98
CA ALA A 429 -10.65 -15.29 -7.39
C ALA A 429 -10.45 -14.27 -8.53
N GLY A 430 -11.03 -13.09 -8.39
CA GLY A 430 -10.94 -11.99 -9.35
C GLY A 430 -11.89 -12.09 -10.54
N LYS A 431 -12.51 -13.23 -10.77
CA LYS A 431 -13.38 -13.42 -11.96
C LYS A 431 -14.60 -12.51 -11.96
N TRP A 432 -15.12 -12.15 -10.78
CA TRP A 432 -16.27 -11.26 -10.70
C TRP A 432 -15.92 -9.85 -11.21
N VAL A 433 -14.83 -9.27 -10.75
CA VAL A 433 -14.41 -7.95 -11.23
C VAL A 433 -14.07 -7.95 -12.71
N ASP A 434 -13.42 -8.99 -13.21
CA ASP A 434 -13.04 -9.11 -14.63
C ASP A 434 -14.26 -9.22 -15.55
N ASN A 435 -15.29 -9.95 -15.15
CA ASN A 435 -16.43 -10.22 -16.02
C ASN A 435 -17.64 -9.29 -15.80
N VAL A 436 -17.78 -8.72 -14.61
CA VAL A 436 -18.93 -7.89 -14.23
C VAL A 436 -18.52 -6.43 -14.07
N PHE A 437 -17.57 -6.14 -13.17
CA PHE A 437 -17.30 -4.79 -12.70
C PHE A 437 -16.43 -3.97 -13.67
N TYR A 438 -15.22 -4.44 -13.99
CA TYR A 438 -14.26 -3.66 -14.79
C TYR A 438 -14.79 -3.23 -16.17
N PRO A 439 -15.49 -4.08 -16.94
CA PRO A 439 -16.02 -3.64 -18.22
C PRO A 439 -16.99 -2.47 -18.08
N LEU A 440 -17.91 -2.53 -17.11
CA LEU A 440 -18.90 -1.48 -16.88
C LEU A 440 -18.26 -0.22 -16.28
N ASN A 441 -17.34 -0.38 -15.31
CA ASN A 441 -16.64 0.74 -14.69
C ASN A 441 -15.78 1.51 -15.69
N ASN A 442 -15.08 0.81 -16.58
CA ASN A 442 -14.31 1.42 -17.64
C ASN A 442 -15.19 2.18 -18.66
N ASP A 443 -16.37 1.65 -18.96
CA ASP A 443 -17.30 2.34 -19.86
C ASP A 443 -17.92 3.57 -19.17
N LEU A 444 -18.21 3.53 -17.88
CA LEU A 444 -18.64 4.68 -17.09
C LEU A 444 -17.55 5.76 -17.07
N LEU A 445 -16.31 5.39 -16.72
CA LEU A 445 -15.19 6.33 -16.59
C LEU A 445 -14.80 6.96 -17.94
N ARG A 446 -15.04 6.26 -19.05
CA ARG A 446 -14.87 6.79 -20.44
C ARG A 446 -16.09 7.54 -20.95
N GLY A 447 -17.13 7.72 -20.12
CA GLY A 447 -18.35 8.43 -20.51
C GLY A 447 -19.21 7.74 -21.56
N LYS A 448 -19.01 6.42 -21.79
CA LYS A 448 -19.79 5.64 -22.77
C LYS A 448 -21.16 5.23 -22.28
N ILE A 449 -21.32 5.08 -20.97
CA ILE A 449 -22.59 4.75 -20.31
C ILE A 449 -22.87 5.77 -19.20
N THR A 450 -24.15 5.90 -18.84
CA THR A 450 -24.57 6.74 -17.72
C THR A 450 -24.42 6.01 -16.39
N ALA A 451 -24.45 6.76 -15.29
CA ALA A 451 -24.46 6.22 -13.92
C ALA A 451 -25.58 5.17 -13.73
N LYS A 452 -26.78 5.47 -14.23
CA LYS A 452 -27.90 4.52 -14.12
C LYS A 452 -27.66 3.25 -14.94
N GLN A 453 -27.13 3.36 -16.16
CA GLN A 453 -26.78 2.19 -16.98
C GLN A 453 -25.69 1.34 -16.34
N PHE A 454 -24.76 1.97 -15.63
CA PHE A 454 -23.72 1.27 -14.87
C PHE A 454 -24.34 0.44 -13.74
N ILE A 455 -25.17 1.05 -12.89
CA ILE A 455 -25.84 0.36 -11.76
C ILE A 455 -26.76 -0.75 -12.26
N ASP A 456 -27.61 -0.48 -13.25
CA ASP A 456 -28.50 -1.50 -13.84
C ASP A 456 -27.68 -2.64 -14.47
N GLY A 457 -26.57 -2.32 -15.09
CA GLY A 457 -25.64 -3.28 -15.69
C GLY A 457 -24.96 -4.18 -14.65
N LEU A 458 -24.54 -3.63 -13.50
CA LEU A 458 -23.99 -4.41 -12.40
C LEU A 458 -25.01 -5.40 -11.88
N ALA A 459 -26.24 -4.93 -11.57
CA ALA A 459 -27.32 -5.79 -11.09
C ALA A 459 -27.63 -6.94 -12.07
N ALA A 460 -27.74 -6.64 -13.36
CA ALA A 460 -28.06 -7.64 -14.37
C ALA A 460 -26.94 -8.67 -14.60
N LYS A 461 -25.69 -8.20 -14.84
CA LYS A 461 -24.57 -9.09 -15.13
C LYS A 461 -24.19 -9.96 -13.94
N GLN A 462 -24.33 -9.47 -12.71
CA GLN A 462 -24.07 -10.22 -11.49
C GLN A 462 -25.00 -11.45 -11.37
N ILE A 463 -26.29 -11.30 -11.67
CA ILE A 463 -27.25 -12.40 -11.65
C ILE A 463 -26.77 -13.53 -12.58
N ASP A 464 -26.34 -13.20 -13.78
CA ASP A 464 -25.88 -14.19 -14.76
C ASP A 464 -24.53 -14.80 -14.36
N PHE A 465 -23.62 -14.00 -13.82
CA PHE A 465 -22.33 -14.48 -13.31
C PHE A 465 -22.51 -15.56 -12.23
N TRP A 466 -23.32 -15.29 -11.21
CA TRP A 466 -23.52 -16.24 -10.11
C TRP A 466 -24.31 -17.49 -10.49
N LYS A 467 -25.12 -17.45 -11.55
CA LYS A 467 -25.76 -18.67 -12.09
C LYS A 467 -24.75 -19.63 -12.74
N THR A 468 -23.66 -19.11 -13.26
CA THR A 468 -22.66 -19.91 -13.99
C THR A 468 -21.44 -20.27 -13.16
N THR A 469 -21.29 -19.66 -11.99
CA THR A 469 -20.09 -19.80 -11.12
C THR A 469 -20.38 -20.58 -9.83
N SER A 470 -21.64 -20.95 -9.59
CA SER A 470 -22.10 -21.72 -8.41
C SER A 470 -21.83 -23.21 -8.53
#